data_e748f51d0aec195f9de6e3c67be19a9d
#
_entry.id   e748f51d0aec195f9de6e3c67be19a9d
#
_cell.length_a   1.000
_cell.length_b   1.000
_cell.length_c   1.000
_cell.angle_alpha   90.00
_cell.angle_beta   90.00
_cell.angle_gamma   90.00
#
_symmetry.space_group_name_H-M   'P 1'
#
loop_
_entity.id
_entity.type
_entity.pdbx_description
1 polymer ?
#
loop_
_entity_poly.entity_id
_entity_poly.type
_entity_poly.pdbx_seq_one_letter_code
_entity_poly.pdbx_strand_id
1 'polypeptide(L)'
;MNFQLTQEQEMLVEAVRSFVAKELLPHEEAVDRADEVSPELAAQIRGKAIAAGFYAFNMPEEVGGGGLDYLSQALIERELSKVSWALHVFVARPSKILMACTGSQIGDYLLPCIQGEKIVCFVLTE
;
A
#
# COMPACT_ATOMS: atom_id res chain seq x y z
N MET A 1 -21.71 -22.11 -4.74
CA MET A 1 -20.78 -20.97 -4.60
C MET A 1 -19.71 -21.38 -3.60
N ASN A 2 -18.45 -21.32 -3.98
CA ASN A 2 -17.34 -21.66 -3.07
C ASN A 2 -16.71 -20.37 -2.56
N PHE A 3 -16.69 -20.19 -1.23
CA PHE A 3 -16.08 -19.02 -0.56
C PHE A 3 -14.69 -19.33 -0.01
N GLN A 4 -14.12 -20.48 -0.33
CA GLN A 4 -12.76 -20.82 0.08
C GLN A 4 -11.76 -20.01 -0.74
N LEU A 5 -10.73 -19.51 -0.04
CA LEU A 5 -9.60 -18.84 -0.69
C LEU A 5 -8.76 -19.88 -1.45
N THR A 6 -8.14 -19.43 -2.51
CA THR A 6 -7.10 -20.23 -3.17
C THR A 6 -5.85 -20.30 -2.28
N GLN A 7 -5.01 -21.27 -2.52
CA GLN A 7 -3.73 -21.40 -1.80
C GLN A 7 -2.88 -20.13 -1.91
N GLU A 8 -2.86 -19.50 -3.09
CA GLU A 8 -2.14 -18.24 -3.32
C GLU A 8 -2.72 -17.11 -2.48
N GLN A 9 -4.05 -16.99 -2.40
CA GLN A 9 -4.71 -16.00 -1.57
C GLN A 9 -4.47 -16.22 -0.08
N GLU A 10 -4.46 -17.47 0.38
CA GLU A 10 -4.11 -17.81 1.77
C GLU A 10 -2.68 -17.40 2.10
N MET A 11 -1.72 -17.70 1.22
CA MET A 11 -0.32 -17.30 1.37
C MET A 11 -0.17 -15.78 1.39
N LEU A 12 -0.88 -15.07 0.51
CA LEU A 12 -0.90 -13.60 0.48
C LEU A 12 -1.40 -13.02 1.79
N VAL A 13 -2.54 -13.50 2.29
CA VAL A 13 -3.12 -13.07 3.58
C VAL A 13 -2.14 -13.29 4.73
N GLU A 14 -1.48 -14.45 4.79
CA GLU A 14 -0.52 -14.75 5.84
C GLU A 14 0.73 -13.85 5.77
N ALA A 15 1.23 -13.58 4.56
CA ALA A 15 2.36 -12.69 4.34
C ALA A 15 2.04 -11.24 4.80
N VAL A 16 0.87 -10.71 4.41
CA VAL A 16 0.44 -9.36 4.83
C VAL A 16 0.20 -9.31 6.34
N ARG A 17 -0.44 -10.33 6.91
CA ARG A 17 -0.66 -10.43 8.36
C ARG A 17 0.66 -10.41 9.13
N SER A 18 1.65 -11.17 8.67
CA SER A 18 3.00 -11.17 9.26
C SER A 18 3.67 -9.80 9.15
N PHE A 19 3.51 -9.12 8.01
CA PHE A 19 4.02 -7.76 7.81
C PHE A 19 3.37 -6.78 8.78
N VAL A 20 2.06 -6.79 8.90
CA VAL A 20 1.32 -5.93 9.85
C VAL A 20 1.81 -6.16 11.27
N ALA A 21 1.91 -7.42 11.70
CA ALA A 21 2.32 -7.76 13.06
C ALA A 21 3.77 -7.34 13.38
N LYS A 22 4.68 -7.43 12.41
CA LYS A 22 6.10 -7.15 12.64
C LYS A 22 6.51 -5.72 12.37
N GLU A 23 5.90 -5.08 11.36
CA GLU A 23 6.38 -3.81 10.83
C GLU A 23 5.45 -2.63 11.13
N LEU A 24 4.19 -2.87 11.49
CA LEU A 24 3.22 -1.80 11.74
C LEU A 24 2.76 -1.76 13.20
N LEU A 25 2.22 -2.86 13.71
CA LEU A 25 1.68 -2.92 15.09
C LEU A 25 2.65 -2.46 16.18
N PRO A 26 3.97 -2.73 16.11
CA PRO A 26 4.89 -2.26 17.15
C PRO A 26 5.00 -0.73 17.27
N HIS A 27 4.57 0.00 16.24
CA HIS A 27 4.62 1.46 16.21
C HIS A 27 3.30 2.13 16.61
N GLU A 28 2.21 1.36 16.73
CA GLU A 28 0.84 1.88 16.93
C GLU A 28 0.75 2.81 18.15
N GLU A 29 1.23 2.34 19.30
CA GLU A 29 1.15 3.11 20.55
C GLU A 29 1.97 4.41 20.52
N ALA A 30 3.15 4.36 19.91
CA ALA A 30 4.01 5.55 19.81
C ALA A 30 3.42 6.60 18.86
N VAL A 31 2.86 6.16 17.75
CA VAL A 31 2.18 7.03 16.76
C VAL A 31 0.91 7.63 17.35
N ASP A 32 0.11 6.84 18.08
CA ASP A 32 -1.09 7.32 18.75
C ASP A 32 -0.79 8.41 19.78
N ARG A 33 0.29 8.24 20.55
CA ARG A 33 0.72 9.24 21.53
C ARG A 33 1.27 10.51 20.91
N ALA A 34 2.00 10.38 19.80
CA ALA A 34 2.64 11.51 19.13
C ALA A 34 1.65 12.28 18.22
N ASP A 35 0.52 11.66 17.87
CA ASP A 35 -0.44 12.14 16.87
C ASP A 35 0.20 12.41 15.49
N GLU A 36 1.34 11.74 15.22
CA GLU A 36 2.07 11.86 13.96
C GLU A 36 2.96 10.64 13.70
N VAL A 37 3.30 10.42 12.43
CA VAL A 37 4.32 9.48 12.01
C VAL A 37 5.54 10.25 11.54
N SER A 38 6.71 10.01 12.15
CA SER A 38 7.93 10.70 11.75
C SER A 38 8.30 10.38 10.29
N PRO A 39 8.96 11.31 9.58
CA PRO A 39 9.42 11.07 8.21
C PRO A 39 10.31 9.84 8.07
N GLU A 40 11.15 9.56 9.08
CA GLU A 40 12.05 8.42 9.12
C GLU A 40 11.27 7.10 9.21
N LEU A 41 10.27 7.04 10.11
CA LEU A 41 9.41 5.86 10.25
C LEU A 41 8.58 5.64 8.99
N ALA A 42 8.02 6.70 8.41
CA ALA A 42 7.27 6.64 7.15
C ALA A 42 8.13 6.07 6.00
N ALA A 43 9.37 6.55 5.87
CA ALA A 43 10.30 6.05 4.86
C ALA A 43 10.69 4.58 5.10
N GLN A 44 10.89 4.20 6.36
CA GLN A 44 11.20 2.82 6.74
C GLN A 44 10.05 1.85 6.40
N ILE A 45 8.82 2.19 6.77
CA ILE A 45 7.63 1.38 6.48
C ILE A 45 7.46 1.23 4.96
N ARG A 46 7.53 2.35 4.22
CA ARG A 46 7.42 2.33 2.75
C ARG A 46 8.50 1.47 2.11
N GLY A 47 9.75 1.62 2.52
CA GLY A 47 10.85 0.82 2.01
C GLY A 47 10.65 -0.68 2.23
N LYS A 48 10.17 -1.07 3.42
CA LYS A 48 9.84 -2.47 3.73
C LYS A 48 8.64 -2.98 2.94
N ALA A 49 7.61 -2.15 2.74
CA ALA A 49 6.44 -2.51 1.93
C ALA A 49 6.81 -2.74 0.46
N ILE A 50 7.68 -1.88 -0.09
CA ILE A 50 8.21 -2.04 -1.45
C ILE A 50 9.03 -3.34 -1.55
N ALA A 51 9.95 -3.57 -0.63
CA ALA A 51 10.79 -4.78 -0.61
C ALA A 51 9.98 -6.07 -0.46
N ALA A 52 8.86 -6.03 0.27
CA ALA A 52 7.94 -7.14 0.44
C ALA A 52 6.94 -7.32 -0.72
N GLY A 53 6.91 -6.39 -1.68
CA GLY A 53 6.00 -6.45 -2.83
C GLY A 53 4.55 -6.02 -2.51
N PHE A 54 4.32 -5.34 -1.39
CA PHE A 54 2.98 -4.87 -0.99
C PHE A 54 2.67 -3.43 -1.44
N TYR A 55 3.64 -2.75 -2.04
CA TYR A 55 3.43 -1.41 -2.55
C TYR A 55 2.88 -1.45 -3.98
N ALA A 56 1.97 -0.56 -4.32
CA ALA A 56 1.34 -0.47 -5.65
C ALA A 56 0.70 -1.79 -6.15
N PHE A 57 0.22 -2.64 -5.25
CA PHE A 57 -0.41 -3.93 -5.59
C PHE A 57 -1.65 -3.80 -6.49
N ASN A 58 -2.29 -2.62 -6.50
CA ASN A 58 -3.48 -2.29 -7.27
C ASN A 58 -3.19 -1.81 -8.70
N MET A 59 -1.94 -1.48 -9.01
CA MET A 59 -1.55 -0.97 -10.31
C MET A 59 -1.15 -2.10 -11.25
N PRO A 60 -1.33 -1.93 -12.58
CA PRO A 60 -0.94 -2.95 -13.55
C PRO A 60 0.56 -3.27 -13.52
N GLU A 61 0.91 -4.51 -13.89
CA GLU A 61 2.31 -4.96 -13.96
C GLU A 61 3.12 -4.17 -15.01
N GLU A 62 2.48 -3.76 -16.12
CA GLU A 62 3.13 -3.00 -17.22
C GLU A 62 3.72 -1.67 -16.74
N VAL A 63 3.21 -1.11 -15.66
CA VAL A 63 3.72 0.14 -15.06
C VAL A 63 4.51 -0.11 -13.77
N GLY A 64 4.80 -1.35 -13.45
CA GLY A 64 5.57 -1.74 -12.26
C GLY A 64 4.72 -2.00 -11.01
N GLY A 65 3.42 -2.15 -11.16
CA GLY A 65 2.51 -2.52 -10.06
C GLY A 65 2.40 -4.01 -9.84
N GLY A 66 1.63 -4.42 -8.85
CA GLY A 66 1.42 -5.83 -8.49
C GLY A 66 0.37 -6.56 -9.34
N GLY A 67 -0.46 -5.85 -10.10
CA GLY A 67 -1.46 -6.44 -11.01
C GLY A 67 -2.53 -7.30 -10.32
N LEU A 68 -2.71 -7.18 -9.00
CA LEU A 68 -3.62 -8.06 -8.26
C LEU A 68 -5.09 -7.81 -8.63
N ASP A 69 -5.86 -8.90 -8.63
CA ASP A 69 -7.31 -8.83 -8.78
C ASP A 69 -7.99 -8.17 -7.56
N TYR A 70 -9.26 -7.76 -7.72
CA TYR A 70 -9.97 -7.02 -6.68
C TYR A 70 -10.18 -7.80 -5.38
N LEU A 71 -10.33 -9.14 -5.45
CA LEU A 71 -10.46 -9.95 -4.25
C LEU A 71 -9.15 -9.97 -3.46
N SER A 72 -8.04 -10.20 -4.13
CA SER A 72 -6.70 -10.16 -3.52
C SER A 72 -6.39 -8.79 -2.93
N GLN A 73 -6.75 -7.70 -3.62
CA GLN A 73 -6.64 -6.33 -3.08
C GLN A 73 -7.47 -6.17 -1.80
N ALA A 74 -8.73 -6.63 -1.78
CA ALA A 74 -9.59 -6.55 -0.60
C ALA A 74 -9.04 -7.37 0.59
N LEU A 75 -8.43 -8.53 0.32
CA LEU A 75 -7.78 -9.34 1.34
C LEU A 75 -6.59 -8.62 1.98
N ILE A 76 -5.75 -7.95 1.18
CA ILE A 76 -4.65 -7.11 1.67
C ILE A 76 -5.19 -5.98 2.54
N GLU A 77 -6.15 -5.21 2.03
CA GLU A 77 -6.76 -4.08 2.76
C GLU A 77 -7.36 -4.52 4.09
N ARG A 78 -8.01 -5.69 4.14
CA ARG A 78 -8.56 -6.25 5.37
C ARG A 78 -7.47 -6.48 6.44
N GLU A 79 -6.32 -7.00 6.06
CA GLU A 79 -5.22 -7.22 7.01
C GLU A 79 -4.55 -5.90 7.42
N LEU A 80 -4.33 -4.98 6.47
CA LEU A 80 -3.76 -3.66 6.74
C LEU A 80 -4.66 -2.79 7.64
N SER A 81 -5.98 -2.96 7.53
CA SER A 81 -6.96 -2.20 8.34
C SER A 81 -6.96 -2.58 9.84
N LYS A 82 -6.12 -3.50 10.27
CA LYS A 82 -5.93 -3.84 11.69
C LYS A 82 -5.07 -2.84 12.45
N VAL A 83 -4.42 -1.93 11.75
CA VAL A 83 -3.66 -0.82 12.32
C VAL A 83 -4.31 0.52 11.98
N SER A 84 -3.88 1.60 12.64
CA SER A 84 -4.36 2.93 12.36
C SER A 84 -4.10 3.35 10.90
N TRP A 85 -4.94 4.24 10.38
CA TRP A 85 -4.75 4.80 9.06
C TRP A 85 -3.41 5.51 8.91
N ALA A 86 -2.90 6.11 10.00
CA ALA A 86 -1.62 6.79 10.03
C ALA A 86 -0.45 5.88 9.61
N LEU A 87 -0.49 4.59 9.99
CA LEU A 87 0.52 3.61 9.60
C LEU A 87 0.19 2.92 8.26
N HIS A 88 -1.09 2.59 8.06
CA HIS A 88 -1.58 1.92 6.87
C HIS A 88 -1.24 2.69 5.59
N VAL A 89 -1.36 4.02 5.60
CA VAL A 89 -1.17 4.88 4.42
C VAL A 89 0.22 4.76 3.79
N PHE A 90 1.23 4.34 4.55
CA PHE A 90 2.59 4.16 4.04
C PHE A 90 2.82 2.81 3.34
N VAL A 91 1.89 1.86 3.49
CA VAL A 91 1.79 0.66 2.65
C VAL A 91 0.83 0.99 1.51
N ALA A 92 1.23 1.94 0.67
CA ALA A 92 0.29 2.64 -0.18
C ALA A 92 -0.14 1.87 -1.43
N ARG A 93 -1.38 2.07 -1.81
CA ARG A 93 -1.87 1.83 -3.16
C ARG A 93 -2.05 3.17 -3.86
N PRO A 94 -1.20 3.51 -4.85
CA PRO A 94 -1.38 4.70 -5.65
C PRO A 94 -2.76 4.77 -6.29
N SER A 95 -3.30 5.97 -6.45
CA SER A 95 -4.62 6.14 -7.07
C SER A 95 -4.60 5.69 -8.53
N LYS A 96 -5.59 4.91 -8.94
CA LYS A 96 -5.77 4.48 -10.33
C LYS A 96 -6.01 5.64 -11.31
N ILE A 97 -6.32 6.84 -10.83
CA ILE A 97 -6.42 8.03 -11.68
C ILE A 97 -5.11 8.33 -12.41
N LEU A 98 -3.97 7.91 -11.83
CA LEU A 98 -2.66 8.04 -12.46
C LEU A 98 -2.54 7.29 -13.79
N MET A 99 -3.40 6.29 -14.03
CA MET A 99 -3.45 5.59 -15.32
C MET A 99 -3.97 6.47 -16.47
N ALA A 100 -4.53 7.63 -16.16
CA ALA A 100 -4.89 8.65 -17.15
C ALA A 100 -3.70 9.55 -17.57
N CYS A 101 -2.53 9.40 -16.96
CA CYS A 101 -1.33 10.14 -17.32
C CYS A 101 -0.91 9.84 -18.76
N THR A 102 -0.55 10.88 -19.51
CA THR A 102 -0.08 10.78 -20.90
C THR A 102 1.20 11.59 -21.10
N GLY A 103 2.00 11.23 -22.10
CA GLY A 103 3.23 11.95 -22.45
C GLY A 103 4.20 12.03 -21.28
N SER A 104 4.70 13.23 -20.98
CA SER A 104 5.65 13.45 -19.89
C SER A 104 5.07 13.17 -18.50
N GLN A 105 3.74 13.23 -18.35
CA GLN A 105 3.07 12.96 -17.08
C GLN A 105 3.34 11.53 -16.54
N ILE A 106 3.59 10.59 -17.45
CA ILE A 106 3.95 9.22 -17.05
C ILE A 106 5.25 9.22 -16.24
N GLY A 107 6.30 9.88 -16.74
CA GLY A 107 7.57 10.00 -16.04
C GLY A 107 7.55 10.94 -14.84
N ASP A 108 6.72 11.99 -14.91
CA ASP A 108 6.69 13.02 -13.86
C ASP A 108 5.83 12.62 -12.66
N TYR A 109 4.78 11.80 -12.86
CA TYR A 109 3.79 11.48 -11.82
C TYR A 109 3.55 9.98 -11.66
N LEU A 110 3.19 9.25 -12.72
CA LEU A 110 2.78 7.84 -12.62
C LEU A 110 3.91 6.96 -12.06
N LEU A 111 5.04 6.92 -12.73
CA LEU A 111 6.16 6.04 -12.34
C LEU A 111 6.73 6.38 -10.97
N PRO A 112 7.01 7.67 -10.62
CA PRO A 112 7.50 8.01 -9.29
C PRO A 112 6.51 7.67 -8.17
N CYS A 113 5.20 7.73 -8.42
CA CYS A 113 4.20 7.31 -7.43
C CYS A 113 4.18 5.79 -7.23
N ILE A 114 4.34 5.00 -8.30
CA ILE A 114 4.42 3.54 -8.23
C ILE A 114 5.70 3.10 -7.52
N GLN A 115 6.80 3.83 -7.73
CA GLN A 115 8.10 3.57 -7.08
C GLN A 115 8.17 4.05 -5.63
N GLY A 116 7.14 4.75 -5.15
CA GLY A 116 7.10 5.27 -3.78
C GLY A 116 7.92 6.53 -3.55
N GLU A 117 8.39 7.18 -4.62
CA GLU A 117 9.15 8.43 -4.58
C GLU A 117 8.23 9.64 -4.38
N LYS A 118 7.01 9.58 -4.90
CA LYS A 118 5.98 10.60 -4.76
C LYS A 118 4.72 10.02 -4.15
N ILE A 119 3.98 10.87 -3.44
CA ILE A 119 2.70 10.53 -2.83
C ILE A 119 1.59 11.29 -3.55
N VAL A 120 0.49 10.62 -3.82
CA VAL A 120 -0.73 11.22 -4.35
C VAL A 120 -1.65 11.58 -3.19
N CYS A 121 -2.15 12.80 -3.18
CA CYS A 121 -3.28 13.19 -2.35
C CYS A 121 -4.50 13.47 -3.21
N PHE A 122 -5.67 13.21 -2.65
CA PHE A 122 -6.95 13.47 -3.29
C PHE A 122 -7.66 14.60 -2.55
N VAL A 123 -7.80 15.73 -3.22
CA VAL A 123 -8.48 16.91 -2.67
C VAL A 123 -9.85 17.02 -3.34
N LEU A 124 -10.91 16.72 -2.61
CA LEU A 124 -12.26 16.62 -3.13
C LEU A 124 -13.12 17.86 -2.79
N THR A 125 -12.90 18.43 -1.62
CA THR A 125 -13.67 19.59 -1.13
C THR A 125 -12.74 20.67 -0.61
N GLU A 126 -13.14 21.92 -0.76
CA GLU A 126 -12.51 23.10 -0.17
C GLU A 126 -13.14 23.44 1.18
#